data_e0e5c6fcbdd287d5442ee042dbc6a559
#
_entry.id   e0e5c6fcbdd287d5442ee042dbc6a559
#
_cell.length_a   1.000
_cell.length_b   1.000
_cell.length_c   1.000
_cell.angle_alpha   90.00
_cell.angle_beta   90.00
_cell.angle_gamma   90.00
#
_symmetry.space_group_name_H-M   'P 1'
#
loop_
_entity.id
_entity.type
_entity.pdbx_description
1 polymer ?
#
loop_
_entity_poly.entity_id
_entity_poly.type
_entity_poly.pdbx_seq_one_letter_code
_entity_poly.pdbx_strand_id
1 'polypeptide(L)'
;MKTLCIILGSLCTFYFIGIAVYAGLSSLFPCIWAAGGVFFYGIAVFLHLNRKHGMLSGFAFPAVLKHGLLVLAVLCVLVFVAVEALIFTGMFHKPSKDLDYIIVLGAQVNGTKLSNSLRLRVERAGEYLEENPEACAVLSGGKGTGEDITEAEAMYRYLVKKGVSPDRLLKEEHSTNTSENLKFSLKIIDTEEDGKGKEASIGVVTNNFHVYRGVALGKKLGCSHIEGIPSKSNTFLQVNYLVREFFGVVKDKAAGNMSVSYTHLTLPTTPYV
;
A
#
# COMPACT_ATOMS: atom_id res chain seq x y z
N MET A 1 16.40 23.75 -17.79
CA MET A 1 16.83 22.71 -16.82
C MET A 1 17.00 23.27 -15.40
N LYS A 2 17.84 24.31 -15.13
CA LYS A 2 18.05 24.89 -13.79
C LYS A 2 16.73 25.27 -13.10
N THR A 3 15.88 26.07 -13.78
CA THR A 3 14.57 26.51 -13.23
C THR A 3 13.66 25.33 -12.90
N LEU A 4 13.62 24.30 -13.74
CA LEU A 4 12.85 23.09 -13.50
C LEU A 4 13.34 22.37 -12.24
N CYS A 5 14.65 22.23 -12.05
CA CYS A 5 15.21 21.62 -10.82
C CYS A 5 14.85 22.42 -9.56
N ILE A 6 14.87 23.75 -9.64
CA ILE A 6 14.44 24.61 -8.51
C ILE A 6 12.98 24.37 -8.20
N ILE A 7 12.10 24.33 -9.19
CA ILE A 7 10.66 24.09 -9.01
C ILE A 7 10.43 22.71 -8.37
N LEU A 8 11.04 21.65 -8.91
CA LEU A 8 10.90 20.29 -8.38
C LEU A 8 11.46 20.19 -6.95
N GLY A 9 12.61 20.82 -6.68
CA GLY A 9 13.18 20.89 -5.34
C GLY A 9 12.24 21.59 -4.34
N SER A 10 11.64 22.71 -4.76
CA SER A 10 10.68 23.44 -3.94
C SER A 10 9.41 22.61 -3.67
N LEU A 11 8.85 21.97 -4.68
CA LEU A 11 7.68 21.09 -4.52
C LEU A 11 7.96 19.96 -3.53
N CYS A 12 9.10 19.28 -3.65
CA CYS A 12 9.49 18.22 -2.71
C CYS A 12 9.64 18.77 -1.28
N THR A 13 10.30 19.91 -1.11
CA THR A 13 10.52 20.52 0.21
C THR A 13 9.22 20.96 0.86
N PHE A 14 8.34 21.66 0.12
CA PHE A 14 7.03 22.08 0.63
C PHE A 14 6.14 20.90 0.97
N TYR A 15 6.16 19.83 0.16
CA TYR A 15 5.40 18.63 0.44
C TYR A 15 5.92 17.92 1.71
N PHE A 16 7.24 17.82 1.88
CA PHE A 16 7.84 17.31 3.11
C PHE A 16 7.39 18.09 4.35
N ILE A 17 7.50 19.43 4.31
CA ILE A 17 7.07 20.32 5.41
C ILE A 17 5.58 20.11 5.68
N GLY A 18 4.76 20.07 4.64
CA GLY A 18 3.33 19.81 4.77
C GLY A 18 3.00 18.49 5.47
N ILE A 19 3.70 17.38 5.09
CA ILE A 19 3.55 16.09 5.78
C ILE A 19 3.97 16.18 7.24
N ALA A 20 5.13 16.80 7.53
CA ALA A 20 5.66 16.92 8.88
C ALA A 20 4.72 17.71 9.81
N VAL A 21 4.10 18.78 9.31
CA VAL A 21 3.14 19.60 10.05
C VAL A 21 1.80 18.87 10.23
N TYR A 22 1.31 18.21 9.17
CA TYR A 22 -0.02 17.60 9.16
C TYR A 22 -0.09 16.27 9.89
N ALA A 23 0.89 15.38 9.66
CA ALA A 23 0.89 13.98 10.15
C ALA A 23 2.01 13.69 11.15
N GLY A 24 2.90 14.62 11.40
CA GLY A 24 4.12 14.39 12.18
C GLY A 24 5.13 13.53 11.43
N LEU A 25 6.21 13.17 12.11
CA LEU A 25 7.29 12.32 11.61
C LEU A 25 7.35 10.97 12.35
N SER A 26 6.20 10.34 12.58
CA SER A 26 6.12 9.00 13.18
C SER A 26 6.79 7.91 12.33
N SER A 27 6.99 8.17 11.04
CA SER A 27 7.72 7.34 10.10
C SER A 27 8.82 8.16 9.42
N LEU A 28 9.98 7.55 9.16
CA LEU A 28 11.08 8.19 8.42
C LEU A 28 10.82 8.27 6.90
N PHE A 29 9.81 7.57 6.39
CA PHE A 29 9.56 7.53 4.95
C PHE A 29 9.35 8.92 4.30
N PRO A 30 8.64 9.88 4.92
CA PRO A 30 8.50 11.23 4.36
C PRO A 30 9.83 11.95 4.09
N CYS A 31 10.93 11.56 4.76
CA CYS A 31 12.25 12.14 4.51
C CYS A 31 12.75 11.94 3.06
N ILE A 32 12.14 11.01 2.29
CA ILE A 32 12.43 10.85 0.85
C ILE A 32 12.15 12.15 0.08
N TRP A 33 11.13 12.91 0.49
CA TRP A 33 10.80 14.19 -0.12
C TRP A 33 11.82 15.28 0.23
N ALA A 34 12.33 15.29 1.46
CA ALA A 34 13.43 16.18 1.84
C ALA A 34 14.70 15.85 1.05
N ALA A 35 15.03 14.55 0.92
CA ALA A 35 16.17 14.10 0.12
C ALA A 35 15.99 14.45 -1.36
N GLY A 36 14.78 14.32 -1.91
CA GLY A 36 14.44 14.78 -3.26
C GLY A 36 14.65 16.29 -3.45
N GLY A 37 14.24 17.09 -2.45
CA GLY A 37 14.48 18.53 -2.43
C GLY A 37 15.97 18.86 -2.50
N VAL A 38 16.77 18.27 -1.61
CA VAL A 38 18.25 18.44 -1.58
C VAL A 38 18.89 18.02 -2.91
N PHE A 39 18.45 16.89 -3.47
CA PHE A 39 18.95 16.38 -4.77
C PHE A 39 18.69 17.37 -5.91
N PHE A 40 17.47 17.85 -6.06
CA PHE A 40 17.13 18.78 -7.15
C PHE A 40 17.81 20.14 -6.99
N TYR A 41 17.92 20.67 -5.75
CA TYR A 41 18.66 21.89 -5.50
C TYR A 41 20.16 21.69 -5.76
N GLY A 42 20.74 20.54 -5.40
CA GLY A 42 22.12 20.18 -5.71
C GLY A 42 22.39 20.21 -7.23
N ILE A 43 21.50 19.60 -8.02
CA ILE A 43 21.58 19.68 -9.50
C ILE A 43 21.48 21.13 -9.98
N ALA A 44 20.58 21.94 -9.45
CA ALA A 44 20.40 23.33 -9.86
C ALA A 44 21.65 24.19 -9.57
N VAL A 45 22.27 23.99 -8.39
CA VAL A 45 23.53 24.62 -8.00
C VAL A 45 24.67 24.16 -8.91
N PHE A 46 24.79 22.85 -9.13
CA PHE A 46 25.81 22.29 -10.02
C PHE A 46 25.72 22.86 -11.45
N LEU A 47 24.50 22.90 -12.02
CA LEU A 47 24.28 23.49 -13.35
C LEU A 47 24.64 24.99 -13.40
N HIS A 48 24.39 25.71 -12.29
CA HIS A 48 24.75 27.12 -12.19
C HIS A 48 26.27 27.34 -12.17
N LEU A 49 26.96 26.58 -11.30
CA LEU A 49 28.42 26.69 -11.15
C LEU A 49 29.14 26.23 -12.42
N ASN A 50 28.68 25.15 -13.06
CA ASN A 50 29.23 24.68 -14.30
C ASN A 50 29.10 25.71 -15.42
N ARG A 51 27.95 26.41 -15.52
CA ARG A 51 27.77 27.50 -16.49
C ARG A 51 28.65 28.71 -16.21
N LYS A 52 28.89 29.01 -14.91
CA LYS A 52 29.67 30.20 -14.50
C LYS A 52 31.18 29.96 -14.56
N HIS A 53 31.66 28.79 -14.19
CA HIS A 53 33.07 28.47 -13.97
C HIS A 53 33.63 27.40 -14.94
N GLY A 54 32.80 26.85 -15.83
CA GLY A 54 33.24 25.82 -16.76
C GLY A 54 33.80 24.56 -16.11
N MET A 55 33.31 24.20 -14.92
CA MET A 55 33.84 23.11 -14.09
C MET A 55 33.99 21.76 -14.82
N LEU A 56 33.18 21.53 -15.85
CA LEU A 56 33.24 20.33 -16.69
C LEU A 56 33.73 20.59 -18.11
N SER A 57 34.26 21.78 -18.42
CA SER A 57 34.66 22.11 -19.76
C SER A 57 35.80 21.21 -20.33
N GLY A 58 36.52 20.54 -19.41
CA GLY A 58 37.56 19.55 -19.76
C GLY A 58 37.14 18.09 -19.51
N PHE A 59 35.93 17.82 -18.93
CA PHE A 59 35.51 16.46 -18.60
C PHE A 59 34.41 15.99 -19.53
N ALA A 60 34.78 15.27 -20.57
CA ALA A 60 33.83 14.61 -21.45
C ALA A 60 33.48 13.23 -20.88
N PHE A 61 32.28 13.07 -20.28
CA PHE A 61 31.79 11.74 -19.96
C PHE A 61 31.76 10.88 -21.23
N PRO A 62 32.33 9.65 -21.20
CA PRO A 62 32.21 8.72 -22.32
C PRO A 62 30.76 8.58 -22.79
N ALA A 63 30.54 8.59 -24.10
CA ALA A 63 29.19 8.46 -24.66
C ALA A 63 28.46 7.21 -24.11
N VAL A 64 29.19 6.12 -23.98
CA VAL A 64 28.67 4.84 -23.41
C VAL A 64 28.10 5.04 -21.99
N LEU A 65 28.80 5.81 -21.13
CA LEU A 65 28.32 6.06 -19.77
C LEU A 65 27.06 6.93 -19.76
N LYS A 66 27.00 7.96 -20.62
CA LYS A 66 25.79 8.81 -20.75
C LYS A 66 24.58 8.00 -21.22
N HIS A 67 24.76 7.17 -22.27
CA HIS A 67 23.67 6.33 -22.77
C HIS A 67 23.28 5.24 -21.74
N GLY A 68 24.25 4.63 -21.04
CA GLY A 68 24.00 3.66 -19.98
C GLY A 68 23.16 4.25 -18.83
N LEU A 69 23.53 5.45 -18.36
CA LEU A 69 22.77 6.15 -17.32
C LEU A 69 21.34 6.54 -17.79
N LEU A 70 21.20 6.97 -19.04
CA LEU A 70 19.90 7.27 -19.61
C LEU A 70 19.01 6.03 -19.69
N VAL A 71 19.55 4.92 -20.20
CA VAL A 71 18.81 3.63 -20.28
C VAL A 71 18.39 3.18 -18.88
N LEU A 72 19.30 3.24 -17.91
CA LEU A 72 18.98 2.89 -16.52
C LEU A 72 17.85 3.78 -15.96
N ALA A 73 17.92 5.08 -16.18
CA ALA A 73 16.88 6.02 -15.73
C ALA A 73 15.52 5.70 -16.39
N VAL A 74 15.50 5.43 -17.69
CA VAL A 74 14.28 5.03 -18.41
C VAL A 74 13.72 3.73 -17.84
N LEU A 75 14.55 2.71 -17.60
CA LEU A 75 14.11 1.45 -17.00
C LEU A 75 13.52 1.64 -15.60
N CYS A 76 14.15 2.48 -14.75
CA CYS A 76 13.61 2.81 -13.43
C CYS A 76 12.22 3.46 -13.51
N VAL A 77 12.04 4.41 -14.45
CA VAL A 77 10.75 5.06 -14.68
C VAL A 77 9.71 4.05 -15.20
N LEU A 78 10.07 3.18 -16.13
CA LEU A 78 9.16 2.15 -16.64
C LEU A 78 8.72 1.18 -15.55
N VAL A 79 9.64 0.73 -14.69
CA VAL A 79 9.32 -0.13 -13.54
C VAL A 79 8.41 0.60 -12.56
N PHE A 80 8.70 1.88 -12.26
CA PHE A 80 7.85 2.69 -11.40
C PHE A 80 6.42 2.80 -11.95
N VAL A 81 6.27 3.19 -13.20
CA VAL A 81 4.97 3.33 -13.86
C VAL A 81 4.21 1.99 -13.90
N ALA A 82 4.90 0.89 -14.20
CA ALA A 82 4.27 -0.44 -14.24
C ALA A 82 3.75 -0.87 -12.85
N VAL A 83 4.54 -0.66 -11.81
CA VAL A 83 4.11 -0.99 -10.43
C VAL A 83 2.96 -0.08 -9.98
N GLU A 84 3.03 1.23 -10.25
CA GLU A 84 1.92 2.14 -9.93
C GLU A 84 0.65 1.76 -10.69
N ALA A 85 0.74 1.36 -11.95
CA ALA A 85 -0.41 0.88 -12.71
C ALA A 85 -1.06 -0.34 -12.02
N LEU A 86 -0.28 -1.28 -11.49
CA LEU A 86 -0.80 -2.42 -10.72
C LEU A 86 -1.46 -1.97 -9.41
N ILE A 87 -0.87 -1.02 -8.69
CA ILE A 87 -1.45 -0.43 -7.47
C ILE A 87 -2.80 0.22 -7.81
N PHE A 88 -2.86 0.98 -8.89
CA PHE A 88 -4.09 1.63 -9.34
C PHE A 88 -5.21 0.63 -9.67
N THR A 89 -4.92 -0.56 -10.22
CA THR A 89 -5.95 -1.60 -10.43
C THR A 89 -6.64 -1.99 -9.12
N GLY A 90 -5.87 -2.13 -8.03
CA GLY A 90 -6.42 -2.43 -6.70
C GLY A 90 -7.23 -1.27 -6.10
N MET A 91 -6.82 -0.02 -6.37
CA MET A 91 -7.47 1.17 -5.79
C MET A 91 -8.93 1.35 -6.20
N PHE A 92 -9.28 0.94 -7.40
CA PHE A 92 -10.61 1.11 -7.98
C PHE A 92 -11.38 -0.21 -8.09
N HIS A 93 -10.89 -1.27 -7.44
CA HIS A 93 -11.59 -2.54 -7.41
C HIS A 93 -12.95 -2.40 -6.73
N LYS A 94 -13.96 -3.00 -7.33
CA LYS A 94 -15.30 -3.09 -6.74
C LYS A 94 -15.45 -4.50 -6.17
N PRO A 95 -15.63 -4.64 -4.85
CA PRO A 95 -15.75 -5.96 -4.25
C PRO A 95 -17.04 -6.64 -4.69
N SER A 96 -16.97 -7.96 -4.78
CA SER A 96 -18.14 -8.82 -4.96
C SER A 96 -19.05 -8.72 -3.73
N LYS A 97 -20.32 -9.02 -3.89
CA LYS A 97 -21.26 -9.23 -2.80
C LYS A 97 -21.11 -10.67 -2.30
N ASP A 98 -21.62 -10.90 -1.12
CA ASP A 98 -21.77 -12.24 -0.52
C ASP A 98 -20.44 -13.02 -0.41
N LEU A 99 -19.33 -12.33 -0.05
CA LEU A 99 -18.12 -12.99 0.38
C LEU A 99 -18.33 -13.66 1.73
N ASP A 100 -17.76 -14.84 1.94
CA ASP A 100 -17.88 -15.59 3.18
C ASP A 100 -17.16 -14.86 4.32
N TYR A 101 -15.95 -14.35 4.04
CA TYR A 101 -15.13 -13.63 5.02
C TYR A 101 -14.56 -12.35 4.48
N ILE A 102 -14.36 -11.38 5.38
CA ILE A 102 -13.49 -10.25 5.14
C ILE A 102 -12.35 -10.23 6.16
N ILE A 103 -11.13 -9.95 5.71
CA ILE A 103 -9.96 -9.73 6.58
C ILE A 103 -9.69 -8.24 6.63
N VAL A 104 -9.84 -7.63 7.80
CA VAL A 104 -9.56 -6.20 8.01
C VAL A 104 -8.13 -6.06 8.50
N LEU A 105 -7.26 -5.53 7.63
CA LEU A 105 -5.85 -5.36 7.98
C LEU A 105 -5.63 -4.20 8.93
N GLY A 106 -4.85 -4.43 9.97
CA GLY A 106 -4.40 -3.42 10.91
C GLY A 106 -3.54 -2.32 10.28
N ALA A 107 -3.45 -1.18 10.94
CA ALA A 107 -2.64 -0.05 10.50
C ALA A 107 -1.89 0.63 11.64
N GLN A 108 -2.58 1.07 12.65
CA GLN A 108 -2.01 1.65 13.88
C GLN A 108 -3.13 2.05 14.85
N VAL A 109 -2.84 1.98 16.15
CA VAL A 109 -3.65 2.51 17.23
C VAL A 109 -2.84 3.58 18.00
N ASN A 110 -3.47 4.66 18.40
CA ASN A 110 -2.87 5.70 19.23
C ASN A 110 -3.41 5.55 20.67
N GLY A 111 -2.65 4.89 21.53
CA GLY A 111 -3.14 4.45 22.84
C GLY A 111 -4.26 3.42 22.67
N THR A 112 -5.54 3.84 22.84
CA THR A 112 -6.73 3.01 22.61
C THR A 112 -7.58 3.47 21.42
N LYS A 113 -7.17 4.53 20.71
CA LYS A 113 -7.96 5.12 19.61
C LYS A 113 -7.41 4.69 18.26
N LEU A 114 -8.31 4.34 17.35
CA LEU A 114 -7.96 4.05 15.97
C LEU A 114 -7.25 5.24 15.32
N SER A 115 -6.12 5.00 14.63
CA SER A 115 -5.56 5.99 13.71
C SER A 115 -6.55 6.30 12.59
N ASN A 116 -6.36 7.42 11.90
CA ASN A 116 -7.25 7.76 10.79
C ASN A 116 -7.28 6.69 9.69
N SER A 117 -6.13 6.09 9.38
CA SER A 117 -6.04 5.02 8.39
C SER A 117 -6.80 3.77 8.84
N LEU A 118 -6.65 3.36 10.10
CA LEU A 118 -7.35 2.20 10.64
C LEU A 118 -8.86 2.46 10.73
N ARG A 119 -9.27 3.64 11.16
CA ARG A 119 -10.68 4.03 11.23
C ARG A 119 -11.37 3.91 9.86
N LEU A 120 -10.75 4.41 8.80
CA LEU A 120 -11.31 4.33 7.44
C LEU A 120 -11.46 2.86 6.96
N ARG A 121 -10.53 1.97 7.34
CA ARG A 121 -10.65 0.53 7.05
C ARG A 121 -11.83 -0.09 7.79
N VAL A 122 -11.94 0.18 9.08
CA VAL A 122 -13.00 -0.38 9.93
C VAL A 122 -14.37 0.16 9.52
N GLU A 123 -14.48 1.44 9.15
CA GLU A 123 -15.71 2.00 8.61
C GLU A 123 -16.11 1.30 7.30
N ARG A 124 -15.17 1.06 6.39
CA ARG A 124 -15.43 0.32 5.15
C ARG A 124 -15.82 -1.13 5.41
N ALA A 125 -15.21 -1.78 6.41
CA ALA A 125 -15.60 -3.13 6.83
C ALA A 125 -17.02 -3.15 7.39
N GLY A 126 -17.38 -2.18 8.22
CA GLY A 126 -18.73 -2.03 8.77
C GLY A 126 -19.79 -1.86 7.66
N GLU A 127 -19.53 -0.98 6.68
CA GLU A 127 -20.40 -0.81 5.49
C GLU A 127 -20.58 -2.13 4.74
N TYR A 128 -19.51 -2.89 4.53
CA TYR A 128 -19.57 -4.17 3.82
C TYR A 128 -20.40 -5.21 4.61
N LEU A 129 -20.18 -5.30 5.93
CA LEU A 129 -20.90 -6.23 6.79
C LEU A 129 -22.40 -5.89 6.94
N GLU A 130 -22.77 -4.62 6.84
CA GLU A 130 -24.16 -4.16 6.81
C GLU A 130 -24.85 -4.57 5.51
N GLU A 131 -24.16 -4.45 4.37
CA GLU A 131 -24.66 -4.83 3.05
C GLU A 131 -24.69 -6.36 2.86
N ASN A 132 -23.88 -7.13 3.62
CA ASN A 132 -23.71 -8.58 3.50
C ASN A 132 -23.86 -9.25 4.89
N PRO A 133 -25.09 -9.55 5.34
CA PRO A 133 -25.38 -10.05 6.68
C PRO A 133 -24.73 -11.38 7.05
N GLU A 134 -24.49 -12.26 6.09
CA GLU A 134 -23.87 -13.57 6.29
C GLU A 134 -22.35 -13.54 6.40
N ALA A 135 -21.70 -12.47 5.92
CA ALA A 135 -20.25 -12.36 5.94
C ALA A 135 -19.70 -12.21 7.36
N CYS A 136 -18.59 -12.89 7.66
CA CYS A 136 -17.81 -12.74 8.88
C CYS A 136 -16.56 -11.91 8.66
N ALA A 137 -16.07 -11.22 9.71
CA ALA A 137 -14.86 -10.42 9.65
C ALA A 137 -13.76 -10.95 10.57
N VAL A 138 -12.55 -11.18 10.02
CA VAL A 138 -11.34 -11.37 10.82
C VAL A 138 -10.65 -10.01 10.96
N LEU A 139 -10.60 -9.50 12.18
CA LEU A 139 -9.94 -8.25 12.54
C LEU A 139 -8.51 -8.57 12.92
N SER A 140 -7.56 -8.21 12.04
CA SER A 140 -6.18 -8.67 12.17
C SER A 140 -5.22 -7.53 12.44
N GLY A 141 -4.48 -7.65 13.53
CA GLY A 141 -3.45 -6.72 13.95
C GLY A 141 -3.09 -6.88 15.42
N GLY A 142 -1.83 -7.14 15.68
CA GLY A 142 -1.29 -7.25 17.03
C GLY A 142 -1.12 -5.89 17.71
N LYS A 143 -0.28 -5.85 18.73
CA LYS A 143 0.02 -4.65 19.50
C LYS A 143 1.35 -4.05 19.05
N GLY A 144 1.29 -2.86 18.46
CA GLY A 144 2.45 -2.11 18.03
C GLY A 144 3.10 -1.29 19.16
N THR A 145 4.25 -0.68 18.87
CA THR A 145 4.95 0.19 19.81
C THR A 145 4.13 1.45 20.10
N GLY A 146 3.88 1.74 21.37
CA GLY A 146 3.10 2.90 21.82
C GLY A 146 1.57 2.69 21.76
N GLU A 147 1.12 1.46 21.58
CA GLU A 147 -0.28 1.08 21.64
C GLU A 147 -0.63 0.47 23.00
N ASP A 148 -1.80 0.79 23.56
CA ASP A 148 -2.24 0.22 24.83
C ASP A 148 -3.01 -1.10 24.64
N ILE A 149 -3.67 -1.26 23.50
CA ILE A 149 -4.43 -2.45 23.10
C ILE A 149 -4.00 -2.89 21.71
N THR A 150 -4.36 -4.11 21.28
CA THR A 150 -4.13 -4.62 19.94
C THR A 150 -4.97 -3.86 18.91
N GLU A 151 -4.50 -3.80 17.68
CA GLU A 151 -5.27 -3.22 16.58
C GLU A 151 -6.58 -3.98 16.37
N ALA A 152 -6.57 -5.31 16.48
CA ALA A 152 -7.75 -6.16 16.40
C ALA A 152 -8.79 -5.83 17.47
N GLU A 153 -8.35 -5.66 18.72
CA GLU A 153 -9.24 -5.29 19.83
C GLU A 153 -9.86 -3.90 19.63
N ALA A 154 -9.06 -2.93 19.14
CA ALA A 154 -9.57 -1.59 18.85
C ALA A 154 -10.63 -1.60 17.74
N MET A 155 -10.41 -2.40 16.68
CA MET A 155 -11.38 -2.61 15.59
C MET A 155 -12.65 -3.28 16.09
N TYR A 156 -12.53 -4.32 16.90
CA TYR A 156 -13.65 -5.04 17.50
C TYR A 156 -14.55 -4.11 18.30
N ARG A 157 -13.97 -3.35 19.24
CA ARG A 157 -14.73 -2.37 20.05
C ARG A 157 -15.47 -1.36 19.19
N TYR A 158 -14.86 -0.91 18.11
CA TYR A 158 -15.47 0.05 17.20
C TYR A 158 -16.67 -0.55 16.47
N LEU A 159 -16.54 -1.76 15.89
CA LEU A 159 -17.62 -2.41 15.12
C LEU A 159 -18.79 -2.83 16.02
N VAL A 160 -18.52 -3.39 17.20
CA VAL A 160 -19.58 -3.71 18.17
C VAL A 160 -20.34 -2.45 18.58
N LYS A 161 -19.64 -1.34 18.85
CA LYS A 161 -20.29 -0.05 19.14
C LYS A 161 -21.14 0.46 17.97
N LYS A 162 -20.80 0.08 16.74
CA LYS A 162 -21.56 0.41 15.53
C LYS A 162 -22.75 -0.54 15.28
N GLY A 163 -22.93 -1.57 16.09
CA GLY A 163 -24.05 -2.49 16.00
C GLY A 163 -23.77 -3.79 15.23
N VAL A 164 -22.50 -4.04 14.83
CA VAL A 164 -22.14 -5.34 14.25
C VAL A 164 -22.17 -6.40 15.32
N SER A 165 -22.82 -7.56 15.04
CA SER A 165 -22.91 -8.67 16.00
C SER A 165 -21.53 -9.21 16.35
N PRO A 166 -21.21 -9.41 17.64
CA PRO A 166 -19.96 -10.00 18.10
C PRO A 166 -19.65 -11.37 17.46
N ASP A 167 -20.65 -12.18 17.20
CA ASP A 167 -20.52 -13.54 16.64
C ASP A 167 -19.96 -13.54 15.20
N ARG A 168 -20.03 -12.39 14.52
CA ARG A 168 -19.47 -12.20 13.18
C ARG A 168 -18.06 -11.61 13.17
N LEU A 169 -17.45 -11.39 14.34
CA LEU A 169 -16.18 -10.70 14.50
C LEU A 169 -15.14 -11.61 15.16
N LEU A 170 -14.20 -12.11 14.37
CA LEU A 170 -13.06 -12.91 14.81
C LEU A 170 -11.83 -12.00 15.01
N LYS A 171 -11.05 -12.21 16.06
CA LYS A 171 -9.86 -11.40 16.33
C LYS A 171 -8.58 -12.19 16.07
N GLU A 172 -7.65 -11.58 15.37
CA GLU A 172 -6.27 -12.02 15.21
C GLU A 172 -5.34 -10.95 15.82
N GLU A 173 -4.67 -11.27 16.92
CA GLU A 173 -3.98 -10.30 17.78
C GLU A 173 -2.45 -10.47 17.84
N HIS A 174 -1.88 -11.36 17.02
CA HIS A 174 -0.47 -11.75 17.13
C HIS A 174 0.42 -11.23 16.00
N SER A 175 -0.16 -10.79 14.91
CA SER A 175 0.55 -10.34 13.72
C SER A 175 1.26 -9.01 13.94
N THR A 176 2.44 -8.88 13.31
CA THR A 176 3.31 -7.68 13.38
C THR A 176 3.54 -7.04 12.00
N ASN A 177 3.08 -7.68 10.93
CA ASN A 177 3.22 -7.22 9.56
C ASN A 177 2.12 -7.78 8.66
N THR A 178 1.97 -7.21 7.46
CA THR A 178 0.89 -7.58 6.53
C THR A 178 0.88 -9.07 6.14
N SER A 179 2.04 -9.69 5.99
CA SER A 179 2.12 -11.12 5.64
C SER A 179 1.61 -11.99 6.78
N GLU A 180 1.94 -11.65 8.02
CA GLU A 180 1.44 -12.32 9.22
C GLU A 180 -0.06 -12.08 9.43
N ASN A 181 -0.53 -10.84 9.22
CA ASN A 181 -1.96 -10.53 9.26
C ASN A 181 -2.75 -11.51 8.39
N LEU A 182 -2.37 -11.65 7.12
CA LEU A 182 -3.04 -12.56 6.22
C LEU A 182 -2.86 -14.03 6.62
N LYS A 183 -1.62 -14.45 6.92
CA LYS A 183 -1.31 -15.84 7.29
C LYS A 183 -2.08 -16.30 8.51
N PHE A 184 -2.14 -15.48 9.56
CA PHE A 184 -2.81 -15.85 10.80
C PHE A 184 -4.34 -15.75 10.68
N SER A 185 -4.85 -14.74 9.94
CA SER A 185 -6.28 -14.66 9.61
C SER A 185 -6.75 -15.87 8.82
N LEU A 186 -5.98 -16.29 7.81
CA LEU A 186 -6.31 -17.48 7.02
C LEU A 186 -6.31 -18.76 7.86
N LYS A 187 -5.44 -18.85 8.88
CA LYS A 187 -5.45 -19.98 9.81
C LYS A 187 -6.72 -19.98 10.68
N ILE A 188 -7.21 -18.81 11.08
CA ILE A 188 -8.48 -18.70 11.81
C ILE A 188 -9.64 -19.17 10.91
N ILE A 189 -9.72 -18.63 9.69
CA ILE A 189 -10.75 -19.03 8.72
C ILE A 189 -10.68 -20.53 8.42
N ASP A 190 -9.50 -21.10 8.26
CA ASP A 190 -9.31 -22.54 8.02
C ASP A 190 -9.81 -23.39 9.19
N THR A 191 -9.70 -22.89 10.43
CA THR A 191 -10.23 -23.57 11.61
C THR A 191 -11.77 -23.48 11.65
N GLU A 192 -12.36 -22.35 11.33
CA GLU A 192 -13.83 -22.17 11.28
C GLU A 192 -14.45 -23.02 10.15
N GLU A 193 -13.74 -23.25 9.06
CA GLU A 193 -14.20 -23.97 7.88
C GLU A 193 -13.73 -25.44 7.83
N ASP A 194 -13.37 -26.03 8.96
CA ASP A 194 -12.93 -27.43 9.06
C ASP A 194 -11.84 -27.84 8.04
N GLY A 195 -10.84 -26.95 7.81
CA GLY A 195 -9.73 -27.16 6.90
C GLY A 195 -10.00 -26.73 5.45
N LYS A 196 -11.12 -26.09 5.14
CA LYS A 196 -11.49 -25.59 3.82
C LYS A 196 -11.36 -24.08 3.64
N GLY A 197 -10.77 -23.38 4.60
CA GLY A 197 -10.71 -21.93 4.61
C GLY A 197 -10.04 -21.30 3.40
N LYS A 198 -9.21 -22.04 2.65
CA LYS A 198 -8.62 -21.57 1.38
C LYS A 198 -9.58 -21.57 0.19
N GLU A 199 -10.70 -22.28 0.32
CA GLU A 199 -11.76 -22.37 -0.68
C GLU A 199 -12.81 -21.26 -0.47
N ALA A 200 -12.85 -20.69 0.74
CA ALA A 200 -13.74 -19.58 1.07
C ALA A 200 -13.46 -18.35 0.21
N SER A 201 -14.51 -17.60 -0.09
CA SER A 201 -14.40 -16.31 -0.77
C SER A 201 -14.03 -15.21 0.24
N ILE A 202 -12.89 -14.56 0.02
CA ILE A 202 -12.28 -13.68 1.02
C ILE A 202 -12.07 -12.27 0.46
N GLY A 203 -12.53 -11.26 1.18
CA GLY A 203 -12.26 -9.86 0.92
C GLY A 203 -11.15 -9.30 1.82
N VAL A 204 -10.16 -8.63 1.26
CA VAL A 204 -9.11 -7.92 2.04
C VAL A 204 -9.45 -6.46 2.16
N VAL A 205 -9.88 -6.02 3.35
CA VAL A 205 -10.19 -4.61 3.64
C VAL A 205 -8.92 -3.88 4.04
N THR A 206 -8.49 -2.94 3.22
CA THR A 206 -7.34 -2.09 3.50
C THR A 206 -7.44 -0.75 2.76
N ASN A 207 -6.53 0.20 3.04
CA ASN A 207 -6.53 1.45 2.31
C ASN A 207 -6.29 1.21 0.80
N ASN A 208 -6.92 2.00 -0.04
CA ASN A 208 -6.97 1.82 -1.49
C ASN A 208 -5.60 1.56 -2.13
N PHE A 209 -4.56 2.33 -1.77
CA PHE A 209 -3.20 2.15 -2.29
C PHE A 209 -2.57 0.80 -1.91
N HIS A 210 -3.04 0.14 -0.85
CA HIS A 210 -2.47 -1.11 -0.31
C HIS A 210 -3.17 -2.39 -0.81
N VAL A 211 -4.30 -2.26 -1.50
CA VAL A 211 -5.17 -3.38 -1.92
C VAL A 211 -4.41 -4.37 -2.80
N TYR A 212 -3.72 -3.88 -3.84
CA TYR A 212 -2.97 -4.75 -4.75
C TYR A 212 -2.00 -5.67 -4.01
N ARG A 213 -1.21 -5.13 -3.06
CA ARG A 213 -0.24 -5.90 -2.29
C ARG A 213 -0.90 -6.87 -1.32
N GLY A 214 -1.97 -6.47 -0.64
CA GLY A 214 -2.73 -7.34 0.24
C GLY A 214 -3.28 -8.57 -0.48
N VAL A 215 -3.93 -8.36 -1.63
CA VAL A 215 -4.47 -9.45 -2.47
C VAL A 215 -3.35 -10.35 -3.01
N ALA A 216 -2.26 -9.77 -3.49
CA ALA A 216 -1.15 -10.55 -4.04
C ALA A 216 -0.44 -11.44 -2.99
N LEU A 217 -0.33 -10.95 -1.74
CA LEU A 217 0.17 -11.73 -0.60
C LEU A 217 -0.79 -12.87 -0.25
N GLY A 218 -2.10 -12.62 -0.21
CA GLY A 218 -3.10 -13.65 0.06
C GLY A 218 -3.12 -14.76 -1.01
N LYS A 219 -3.03 -14.39 -2.29
CA LYS A 219 -2.87 -15.35 -3.39
C LYS A 219 -1.61 -16.21 -3.23
N LYS A 220 -0.51 -15.64 -2.80
CA LYS A 220 0.73 -16.38 -2.52
C LYS A 220 0.58 -17.40 -1.38
N LEU A 221 -0.29 -17.09 -0.40
CA LEU A 221 -0.61 -17.99 0.71
C LEU A 221 -1.58 -19.12 0.30
N GLY A 222 -2.03 -19.14 -0.95
CA GLY A 222 -2.83 -20.22 -1.52
C GLY A 222 -4.35 -19.98 -1.53
N CYS A 223 -4.81 -18.73 -1.27
CA CYS A 223 -6.23 -18.41 -1.39
C CYS A 223 -6.62 -18.30 -2.86
N SER A 224 -7.55 -19.14 -3.30
CA SER A 224 -8.03 -19.18 -4.69
C SER A 224 -8.99 -18.02 -4.98
N HIS A 225 -9.85 -17.69 -4.02
CA HIS A 225 -10.92 -16.69 -4.13
C HIS A 225 -10.67 -15.53 -3.19
N ILE A 226 -9.64 -14.71 -3.48
CA ILE A 226 -9.31 -13.54 -2.70
C ILE A 226 -9.34 -12.28 -3.54
N GLU A 227 -10.04 -11.25 -3.06
CA GLU A 227 -10.16 -9.96 -3.72
C GLU A 227 -9.98 -8.80 -2.73
N GLY A 228 -9.95 -7.57 -3.26
CA GLY A 228 -9.72 -6.38 -2.45
C GLY A 228 -10.99 -5.61 -2.13
N ILE A 229 -11.09 -5.09 -0.93
CA ILE A 229 -12.12 -4.12 -0.52
C ILE A 229 -11.42 -2.80 -0.17
N PRO A 230 -11.29 -1.88 -1.14
CA PRO A 230 -10.58 -0.62 -0.92
C PRO A 230 -11.35 0.30 0.05
N SER A 231 -10.67 0.75 1.10
CA SER A 231 -11.12 1.87 1.92
C SER A 231 -10.50 3.18 1.43
N LYS A 232 -11.13 4.30 1.74
CA LYS A 232 -10.57 5.61 1.46
C LYS A 232 -9.22 5.81 2.16
N SER A 233 -8.42 6.72 1.66
CA SER A 233 -7.19 7.19 2.30
C SER A 233 -7.15 8.71 2.35
N ASN A 234 -6.22 9.26 3.12
CA ASN A 234 -6.03 10.71 3.20
C ASN A 234 -5.51 11.24 1.86
N THR A 235 -6.28 12.11 1.21
CA THR A 235 -5.96 12.66 -0.11
C THR A 235 -4.64 13.44 -0.15
N PHE A 236 -4.33 14.21 0.92
CA PHE A 236 -3.08 14.97 1.00
C PHE A 236 -1.85 14.04 1.08
N LEU A 237 -1.97 12.92 1.79
CA LEU A 237 -0.89 11.94 1.94
C LEU A 237 -0.85 10.90 0.82
N GLN A 238 -1.79 10.94 -0.14
CA GLN A 238 -1.94 9.90 -1.16
C GLN A 238 -0.68 9.69 -1.98
N VAL A 239 -0.01 10.77 -2.41
CA VAL A 239 1.24 10.67 -3.19
C VAL A 239 2.35 10.01 -2.37
N ASN A 240 2.48 10.38 -1.08
CA ASN A 240 3.45 9.75 -0.17
C ASN A 240 3.15 8.25 0.02
N TYR A 241 1.87 7.88 0.13
CA TYR A 241 1.46 6.48 0.25
C TYR A 241 1.75 5.67 -1.01
N LEU A 242 1.48 6.19 -2.20
CA LEU A 242 1.77 5.54 -3.47
C LEU A 242 3.27 5.26 -3.63
N VAL A 243 4.12 6.27 -3.44
CA VAL A 243 5.57 6.08 -3.51
C VAL A 243 6.05 5.06 -2.47
N ARG A 244 5.51 5.09 -1.23
CA ARG A 244 5.84 4.09 -0.22
C ARG A 244 5.40 2.68 -0.62
N GLU A 245 4.23 2.57 -1.20
CA GLU A 245 3.68 1.28 -1.62
C GLU A 245 4.45 0.69 -2.80
N PHE A 246 4.93 1.52 -3.73
CA PHE A 246 5.88 1.10 -4.76
C PHE A 246 7.06 0.33 -4.16
N PHE A 247 7.75 0.90 -3.16
CA PHE A 247 8.86 0.21 -2.50
C PHE A 247 8.42 -1.04 -1.75
N GLY A 248 7.21 -1.05 -1.16
CA GLY A 248 6.63 -2.22 -0.53
C GLY A 248 6.42 -3.37 -1.52
N VAL A 249 5.84 -3.09 -2.68
CA VAL A 249 5.61 -4.08 -3.76
C VAL A 249 6.94 -4.60 -4.30
N VAL A 250 7.91 -3.73 -4.59
CA VAL A 250 9.23 -4.13 -5.09
C VAL A 250 9.94 -5.03 -4.07
N LYS A 251 9.93 -4.65 -2.78
CA LYS A 251 10.50 -5.44 -1.68
C LYS A 251 9.86 -6.82 -1.59
N ASP A 252 8.54 -6.90 -1.57
CA ASP A 252 7.83 -8.16 -1.39
C ASP A 252 7.97 -9.07 -2.62
N LYS A 253 8.04 -8.49 -3.84
CA LYS A 253 8.39 -9.26 -5.05
C LYS A 253 9.82 -9.80 -5.01
N ALA A 254 10.79 -8.97 -4.63
CA ALA A 254 12.19 -9.39 -4.53
C ALA A 254 12.40 -10.47 -3.46
N ALA A 255 11.65 -10.42 -2.36
CA ALA A 255 11.65 -11.45 -1.31
C ALA A 255 10.86 -12.72 -1.68
N GLY A 256 10.22 -12.80 -2.84
CA GLY A 256 9.39 -13.92 -3.25
C GLY A 256 8.06 -14.06 -2.48
N ASN A 257 7.65 -13.01 -1.75
CA ASN A 257 6.43 -13.00 -0.94
C ASN A 257 5.16 -12.75 -1.78
N MET A 258 5.30 -12.35 -3.04
CA MET A 258 4.17 -12.11 -3.94
C MET A 258 4.24 -13.01 -5.16
N SER A 259 3.09 -13.58 -5.55
CA SER A 259 3.00 -14.31 -6.81
C SER A 259 3.15 -13.36 -8.00
N VAL A 260 3.83 -13.82 -9.07
CA VAL A 260 3.82 -13.14 -10.36
C VAL A 260 2.54 -13.59 -11.08
N SER A 261 1.39 -12.97 -10.74
CA SER A 261 0.19 -13.17 -11.55
C SER A 261 0.34 -12.36 -12.83
N TYR A 262 0.69 -13.04 -13.91
CA TYR A 262 0.32 -12.57 -15.24
C TYR A 262 -1.21 -12.66 -15.27
N THR A 263 -1.91 -11.55 -15.15
CA THR A 263 -3.28 -11.47 -15.61
C THR A 263 -3.22 -11.77 -17.10
N HIS A 264 -3.69 -12.95 -17.48
CA HIS A 264 -4.04 -13.21 -18.87
C HIS A 264 -5.07 -12.14 -19.24
N LEU A 265 -4.62 -11.12 -19.97
CA LEU A 265 -5.48 -10.36 -20.85
C LEU A 265 -5.97 -11.38 -21.90
N THR A 266 -7.03 -12.12 -21.56
CA THR A 266 -7.83 -12.79 -22.57
C THR A 266 -8.49 -11.68 -23.36
N LEU A 267 -7.86 -11.30 -24.47
CA LEU A 267 -8.56 -10.62 -25.53
C LEU A 267 -9.78 -11.48 -25.90
N PRO A 268 -10.99 -10.92 -25.95
CA PRO A 268 -12.14 -11.67 -26.43
C PRO A 268 -11.82 -12.12 -27.84
N THR A 269 -11.58 -13.42 -28.02
CA THR A 269 -11.58 -14.05 -29.32
C THR A 269 -13.03 -14.06 -29.79
N THR A 270 -13.42 -13.10 -30.60
CA THR A 270 -14.63 -13.20 -31.39
C THR A 270 -14.47 -14.38 -32.33
N PRO A 271 -15.36 -15.40 -32.28
CA PRO A 271 -15.37 -16.41 -33.33
C PRO A 271 -15.91 -15.76 -34.61
N TYR A 272 -15.07 -15.72 -35.62
CA TYR A 272 -15.56 -15.49 -36.97
C TYR A 272 -16.36 -16.72 -37.41
N VAL A 273 -17.64 -16.51 -37.57
CA VAL A 273 -18.52 -17.40 -38.39
C VAL A 273 -18.72 -16.72 -39.73
#